data_4b98036373fa002a0acca93e3faa52b5
#
_entry.id   4b98036373fa002a0acca93e3faa52b5
#
_cell.length_a   1.000
_cell.length_b   1.000
_cell.length_c   1.000
_cell.angle_alpha   90.00
_cell.angle_beta   90.00
_cell.angle_gamma   90.00
#
_symmetry.space_group_name_H-M   'P 1'
#
loop_
_entity.id
_entity.type
_entity.pdbx_description
1 polymer ?
#
loop_
_entity_poly.entity_id
_entity_poly.type
_entity_poly.pdbx_seq_one_letter_code
_entity_poly.pdbx_strand_id
1 'polypeptide(L)'
;MERIRNTMESAGITVSDRQLAQLDTYYQMVVERNRVMNLTSITERNEFIEKHLLDSLAPLTVVSELQDLFLREGTRLIDVGTGAGFPGIPLKILCPSLSVTLLDSLQKRVGFLQEVIDRLELSRIEAVHLRAEEGGQDPAYREKYDLAVSRAVAHLSILTEYDLPFVRVGGMLLAYKTASAEEELPEAEHAIRELGGKADSLISLTLPSTDIHRCFVPIRKVRSTPKKYPRKAGTAKKNPL
;
A
#
# COMPACT_ATOMS: atom_id res chain seq x y z
N MET A 1 -15.01 0.48 15.16
CA MET A 1 -15.13 1.29 13.94
C MET A 1 -15.24 2.79 14.20
N GLU A 2 -15.95 3.24 15.25
CA GLU A 2 -16.03 4.68 15.62
C GLU A 2 -14.67 5.37 15.76
N ARG A 3 -13.66 4.67 16.24
CA ARG A 3 -12.29 5.21 16.30
C ARG A 3 -11.74 5.61 14.93
N ILE A 4 -12.05 4.85 13.87
CA ILE A 4 -11.67 5.19 12.49
C ILE A 4 -12.41 6.46 12.07
N ARG A 5 -13.72 6.53 12.33
CA ARG A 5 -14.52 7.72 12.06
C ARG A 5 -13.87 8.97 12.69
N ASN A 6 -13.68 8.93 14.00
CA ASN A 6 -13.14 10.07 14.74
C ASN A 6 -11.76 10.50 14.23
N THR A 7 -10.89 9.53 13.91
CA THR A 7 -9.56 9.82 13.37
C THR A 7 -9.64 10.49 12.00
N MET A 8 -10.46 9.98 11.10
CA MET A 8 -10.61 10.53 9.74
C MET A 8 -11.30 11.89 9.76
N GLU A 9 -12.34 12.06 10.55
CA GLU A 9 -13.05 13.34 10.70
C GLU A 9 -12.14 14.43 11.28
N SER A 10 -11.24 14.07 12.21
CA SER A 10 -10.21 14.99 12.72
C SER A 10 -9.23 15.43 11.64
N ALA A 11 -9.06 14.64 10.59
CA ALA A 11 -8.26 14.96 9.40
C ALA A 11 -9.09 15.59 8.27
N GLY A 12 -10.36 15.95 8.52
CA GLY A 12 -11.25 16.57 7.53
C GLY A 12 -11.89 15.61 6.54
N ILE A 13 -11.81 14.29 6.79
CA ILE A 13 -12.37 13.26 5.91
C ILE A 13 -13.66 12.71 6.52
N THR A 14 -14.79 12.95 5.85
CA THR A 14 -16.08 12.40 6.27
C THR A 14 -16.15 10.90 6.00
N VAL A 15 -16.58 10.12 6.99
CA VAL A 15 -16.73 8.66 6.89
C VAL A 15 -18.19 8.27 7.03
N SER A 16 -18.77 7.66 6.00
CA SER A 16 -20.16 7.21 5.99
C SER A 16 -20.35 5.92 6.78
N ASP A 17 -21.59 5.66 7.24
CA ASP A 17 -21.95 4.40 7.89
C ASP A 17 -21.72 3.19 6.99
N ARG A 18 -21.92 3.34 5.67
CA ARG A 18 -21.63 2.29 4.68
C ARG A 18 -20.14 1.94 4.69
N GLN A 19 -19.24 2.91 4.71
CA GLN A 19 -17.79 2.66 4.75
C GLN A 19 -17.36 1.97 6.05
N LEU A 20 -17.94 2.36 7.19
CA LEU A 20 -17.69 1.66 8.46
C LEU A 20 -18.20 0.22 8.44
N ALA A 21 -19.37 -0.02 7.87
CA ALA A 21 -19.92 -1.37 7.69
C ALA A 21 -19.06 -2.22 6.72
N GLN A 22 -18.53 -1.63 5.65
CA GLN A 22 -17.58 -2.30 4.75
C GLN A 22 -16.28 -2.68 5.47
N LEU A 23 -15.70 -1.78 6.27
CA LEU A 23 -14.50 -2.07 7.07
C LEU A 23 -14.74 -3.18 8.10
N ASP A 24 -15.94 -3.19 8.72
CA ASP A 24 -16.31 -4.24 9.67
C ASP A 24 -16.49 -5.59 9.00
N THR A 25 -17.16 -5.63 7.87
CA THR A 25 -17.31 -6.85 7.05
C THR A 25 -15.96 -7.36 6.58
N TYR A 26 -15.07 -6.47 6.13
CA TYR A 26 -13.70 -6.82 5.73
C TYR A 26 -12.91 -7.45 6.89
N TYR A 27 -12.96 -6.87 8.09
CA TYR A 27 -12.37 -7.45 9.28
C TYR A 27 -12.86 -8.89 9.51
N GLN A 28 -14.18 -9.11 9.49
CA GLN A 28 -14.77 -10.44 9.70
C GLN A 28 -14.28 -11.44 8.65
N MET A 29 -14.25 -11.04 7.37
CA MET A 29 -13.76 -11.89 6.27
C MET A 29 -12.28 -12.27 6.44
N VAL A 30 -11.42 -11.31 6.83
CA VAL A 30 -10.00 -11.59 7.07
C VAL A 30 -9.82 -12.56 8.24
N VAL A 31 -10.50 -12.34 9.37
CA VAL A 31 -10.39 -13.20 10.55
C VAL A 31 -10.91 -14.62 10.25
N GLU A 32 -12.03 -14.75 9.55
CA GLU A 32 -12.57 -16.05 9.14
C GLU A 32 -11.60 -16.78 8.21
N ARG A 33 -11.13 -16.12 7.16
CA ARG A 33 -10.18 -16.70 6.19
C ARG A 33 -8.84 -17.03 6.82
N ASN A 34 -8.44 -16.27 7.84
CA ASN A 34 -7.16 -16.47 8.53
C ASN A 34 -7.05 -17.85 9.19
N ARG A 35 -8.17 -18.48 9.54
CA ARG A 35 -8.20 -19.85 10.12
C ARG A 35 -7.59 -20.92 9.19
N VAL A 36 -7.56 -20.66 7.88
CA VAL A 36 -7.11 -21.61 6.85
C VAL A 36 -5.97 -21.07 5.96
N MET A 37 -5.66 -19.77 6.03
CA MET A 37 -4.75 -19.16 5.05
C MET A 37 -3.55 -18.41 5.67
N ASN A 38 -3.49 -18.22 6.97
CA ASN A 38 -2.42 -17.44 7.65
C ASN A 38 -2.20 -16.04 7.02
N LEU A 39 -3.26 -15.26 6.95
CA LEU A 39 -3.24 -13.90 6.36
C LEU A 39 -2.60 -12.88 7.30
N THR A 40 -2.80 -13.05 8.60
CA THR A 40 -2.30 -12.14 9.66
C THR A 40 -2.16 -12.89 10.99
N SER A 41 -1.25 -12.42 11.84
CA SER A 41 -1.16 -12.83 13.24
C SER A 41 -2.13 -12.08 14.16
N ILE A 42 -2.78 -11.01 13.65
CA ILE A 42 -3.62 -10.11 14.43
C ILE A 42 -5.08 -10.39 14.11
N THR A 43 -5.81 -10.96 15.08
CA THR A 43 -7.23 -11.35 14.94
C THR A 43 -8.14 -10.67 15.97
N GLU A 44 -7.55 -10.14 17.06
CA GLU A 44 -8.32 -9.36 18.04
C GLU A 44 -8.79 -8.05 17.39
N ARG A 45 -10.07 -7.69 17.64
CA ARG A 45 -10.76 -6.62 16.91
C ARG A 45 -10.10 -5.25 17.08
N ASN A 46 -9.77 -4.86 18.32
CA ASN A 46 -9.20 -3.54 18.58
C ASN A 46 -7.78 -3.45 18.01
N GLU A 47 -7.00 -4.49 18.19
CA GLU A 47 -5.65 -4.59 17.64
C GLU A 47 -5.67 -4.56 16.10
N PHE A 48 -6.65 -5.22 15.48
CA PHE A 48 -6.85 -5.18 14.02
C PHE A 48 -7.21 -3.77 13.53
N ILE A 49 -8.11 -3.08 14.23
CA ILE A 49 -8.47 -1.69 13.91
C ILE A 49 -7.22 -0.80 13.98
N GLU A 50 -6.39 -0.95 15.00
CA GLU A 50 -5.19 -0.15 15.18
C GLU A 50 -4.09 -0.48 14.15
N LYS A 51 -3.67 -1.74 14.13
CA LYS A 51 -2.47 -2.19 13.41
C LYS A 51 -2.71 -2.51 11.93
N HIS A 52 -3.97 -2.65 11.52
CA HIS A 52 -4.29 -2.87 10.11
C HIS A 52 -5.09 -1.72 9.52
N LEU A 53 -6.23 -1.35 10.08
CA LEU A 53 -7.11 -0.37 9.45
C LEU A 53 -6.57 1.06 9.61
N LEU A 54 -6.32 1.52 10.83
CA LEU A 54 -5.77 2.87 11.07
C LEU A 54 -4.37 3.02 10.48
N ASP A 55 -3.54 1.99 10.59
CA ASP A 55 -2.20 1.97 9.97
C ASP A 55 -2.28 2.14 8.44
N SER A 56 -3.21 1.44 7.78
CA SER A 56 -3.43 1.56 6.34
C SER A 56 -3.89 2.97 5.93
N LEU A 57 -4.71 3.60 6.78
CA LEU A 57 -5.32 4.90 6.52
C LEU A 57 -4.48 6.09 7.02
N ALA A 58 -3.42 5.83 7.76
CA ALA A 58 -2.59 6.87 8.38
C ALA A 58 -2.04 7.94 7.41
N PRO A 59 -1.66 7.64 6.15
CA PRO A 59 -1.23 8.68 5.21
C PRO A 59 -2.29 9.74 4.93
N LEU A 60 -3.57 9.41 5.12
CA LEU A 60 -4.67 10.36 4.94
C LEU A 60 -4.73 11.42 6.05
N THR A 61 -4.00 11.23 7.16
CA THR A 61 -4.07 12.10 8.34
C THR A 61 -2.87 13.04 8.49
N VAL A 62 -1.83 12.92 7.65
CA VAL A 62 -0.53 13.56 7.96
C VAL A 62 -0.15 14.75 7.09
N VAL A 63 -0.33 14.68 5.79
CA VAL A 63 0.11 15.73 4.86
C VAL A 63 -0.97 15.98 3.84
N SER A 64 -1.41 17.23 3.71
CA SER A 64 -2.47 17.60 2.77
C SER A 64 -2.16 17.17 1.33
N GLU A 65 -0.91 17.28 0.88
CA GLU A 65 -0.50 16.83 -0.46
C GLU A 65 -0.73 15.33 -0.70
N LEU A 66 -0.47 14.48 0.31
CA LEU A 66 -0.79 13.05 0.21
C LEU A 66 -2.30 12.81 0.24
N GLN A 67 -3.01 13.48 1.14
CA GLN A 67 -4.46 13.39 1.22
C GLN A 67 -5.11 13.77 -0.12
N ASP A 68 -4.69 14.88 -0.72
CA ASP A 68 -5.16 15.32 -2.04
C ASP A 68 -4.90 14.29 -3.14
N LEU A 69 -3.73 13.62 -3.10
CA LEU A 69 -3.39 12.56 -4.05
C LEU A 69 -4.32 11.35 -3.93
N PHE A 70 -4.64 10.93 -2.70
CA PHE A 70 -5.56 9.81 -2.46
C PHE A 70 -7.03 10.16 -2.79
N LEU A 71 -7.45 11.40 -2.57
CA LEU A 71 -8.83 11.84 -2.79
C LEU A 71 -9.11 12.29 -4.21
N ARG A 72 -8.06 12.59 -4.99
CA ARG A 72 -8.18 13.04 -6.38
C ARG A 72 -8.84 12.00 -7.26
N GLU A 73 -9.85 12.40 -8.01
CA GLU A 73 -10.54 11.52 -8.96
C GLU A 73 -9.59 11.00 -10.04
N GLY A 74 -9.71 9.70 -10.34
CA GLY A 74 -8.93 9.03 -11.37
C GLY A 74 -7.51 8.66 -10.97
N THR A 75 -7.09 8.91 -9.73
CA THR A 75 -5.77 8.44 -9.24
C THR A 75 -5.70 6.91 -9.34
N ARG A 76 -4.68 6.43 -10.04
CA ARG A 76 -4.39 5.00 -10.19
C ARG A 76 -3.38 4.58 -9.14
N LEU A 77 -3.80 3.67 -8.26
CA LEU A 77 -3.00 3.13 -7.17
C LEU A 77 -2.70 1.65 -7.41
N ILE A 78 -1.47 1.23 -7.19
CA ILE A 78 -1.10 -0.18 -7.08
C ILE A 78 -0.59 -0.49 -5.66
N ASP A 79 -1.12 -1.56 -5.07
CA ASP A 79 -0.66 -2.11 -3.80
C ASP A 79 0.16 -3.37 -4.07
N VAL A 80 1.48 -3.26 -3.92
CA VAL A 80 2.42 -4.32 -4.32
C VAL A 80 2.73 -5.23 -3.14
N GLY A 81 2.42 -6.53 -3.31
CA GLY A 81 2.53 -7.50 -2.24
C GLY A 81 1.44 -7.31 -1.18
N THR A 82 0.24 -7.00 -1.63
CA THR A 82 -0.91 -6.57 -0.82
C THR A 82 -1.33 -7.54 0.30
N GLY A 83 -0.99 -8.83 0.19
CA GLY A 83 -1.30 -9.85 1.19
C GLY A 83 -2.79 -10.06 1.38
N ALA A 84 -3.29 -9.72 2.57
CA ALA A 84 -4.72 -9.75 2.87
C ALA A 84 -5.49 -8.54 2.30
N GLY A 85 -4.81 -7.60 1.62
CA GLY A 85 -5.40 -6.37 1.06
C GLY A 85 -4.99 -5.09 1.80
N PHE A 86 -3.84 -5.08 2.48
CA PHE A 86 -3.35 -3.93 3.23
C PHE A 86 -2.13 -3.28 2.54
N PRO A 87 -2.18 -1.96 2.29
CA PRO A 87 -3.21 -0.99 2.68
C PRO A 87 -4.34 -0.79 1.66
N GLY A 88 -4.33 -1.45 0.51
CA GLY A 88 -5.16 -1.17 -0.65
C GLY A 88 -6.67 -1.22 -0.40
N ILE A 89 -7.21 -2.23 0.31
CA ILE A 89 -8.64 -2.36 0.59
C ILE A 89 -9.15 -1.24 1.52
N PRO A 90 -8.53 -0.97 2.70
CA PRO A 90 -8.94 0.15 3.54
C PRO A 90 -8.90 1.50 2.81
N LEU A 91 -7.84 1.76 2.03
CA LEU A 91 -7.72 2.98 1.22
C LEU A 91 -8.85 3.08 0.19
N LYS A 92 -9.17 1.97 -0.50
CA LYS A 92 -10.27 1.94 -1.48
C LYS A 92 -11.63 2.21 -0.85
N ILE A 93 -11.88 1.67 0.34
CA ILE A 93 -13.13 1.88 1.06
C ILE A 93 -13.29 3.37 1.43
N LEU A 94 -12.23 4.00 1.94
CA LEU A 94 -12.29 5.41 2.36
C LEU A 94 -12.16 6.41 1.20
N CYS A 95 -11.47 6.02 0.12
CA CYS A 95 -11.24 6.83 -1.06
C CYS A 95 -11.86 6.15 -2.30
N PRO A 96 -13.20 6.15 -2.46
CA PRO A 96 -13.88 5.40 -3.52
C PRO A 96 -13.57 5.90 -4.93
N SER A 97 -13.01 7.09 -5.09
CA SER A 97 -12.52 7.65 -6.36
C SER A 97 -11.27 6.95 -6.92
N LEU A 98 -10.49 6.27 -6.08
CA LEU A 98 -9.29 5.55 -6.52
C LEU A 98 -9.62 4.43 -7.51
N SER A 99 -8.72 4.24 -8.48
CA SER A 99 -8.62 3.01 -9.26
C SER A 99 -7.49 2.18 -8.69
N VAL A 100 -7.78 1.00 -8.11
CA VAL A 100 -6.82 0.22 -7.33
C VAL A 100 -6.52 -1.11 -8.00
N THR A 101 -5.22 -1.44 -8.10
CA THR A 101 -4.75 -2.78 -8.44
C THR A 101 -4.07 -3.39 -7.21
N LEU A 102 -4.61 -4.51 -6.73
CA LEU A 102 -4.05 -5.31 -5.63
C LEU A 102 -3.19 -6.41 -6.24
N LEU A 103 -1.88 -6.34 -6.10
CA LEU A 103 -0.96 -7.31 -6.69
C LEU A 103 -0.36 -8.22 -5.63
N ASP A 104 -0.52 -9.53 -5.79
CA ASP A 104 0.12 -10.54 -4.94
C ASP A 104 0.58 -11.75 -5.75
N SER A 105 1.69 -12.35 -5.34
CA SER A 105 2.30 -13.51 -6.00
C SER A 105 1.64 -14.84 -5.62
N LEU A 106 0.69 -14.86 -4.69
CA LEU A 106 0.02 -16.07 -4.22
C LEU A 106 -1.44 -16.10 -4.71
N GLN A 107 -1.73 -17.02 -5.64
CA GLN A 107 -3.08 -17.19 -6.22
C GLN A 107 -4.19 -17.30 -5.18
N LYS A 108 -3.92 -18.00 -4.06
CA LYS A 108 -4.92 -18.16 -2.98
C LYS A 108 -5.30 -16.82 -2.34
N ARG A 109 -4.34 -15.89 -2.19
CA ARG A 109 -4.61 -14.55 -1.66
C ARG A 109 -5.43 -13.73 -2.65
N VAL A 110 -5.06 -13.80 -3.93
CA VAL A 110 -5.82 -13.12 -5.01
C VAL A 110 -7.26 -13.59 -5.06
N GLY A 111 -7.51 -14.90 -4.92
CA GLY A 111 -8.87 -15.45 -4.82
C GLY A 111 -9.65 -14.87 -3.64
N PHE A 112 -9.02 -14.78 -2.46
CA PHE A 112 -9.64 -14.14 -1.29
C PHE A 112 -9.91 -12.65 -1.52
N LEU A 113 -8.98 -11.92 -2.13
CA LEU A 113 -9.17 -10.49 -2.42
C LEU A 113 -10.34 -10.27 -3.38
N GLN A 114 -10.53 -11.15 -4.38
CA GLN A 114 -11.68 -11.09 -5.27
C GLN A 114 -13.00 -11.29 -4.52
N GLU A 115 -13.06 -12.28 -3.60
CA GLU A 115 -14.23 -12.48 -2.74
C GLU A 115 -14.55 -11.24 -1.88
N VAL A 116 -13.51 -10.55 -1.37
CA VAL A 116 -13.66 -9.30 -0.61
C VAL A 116 -14.21 -8.19 -1.50
N ILE A 117 -13.65 -8.00 -2.70
CA ILE A 117 -14.09 -7.01 -3.67
C ILE A 117 -15.56 -7.18 -3.98
N ASP A 118 -15.97 -8.42 -4.29
CA ASP A 118 -17.35 -8.76 -4.65
C ASP A 118 -18.30 -8.57 -3.45
N ARG A 119 -17.92 -9.05 -2.27
CA ARG A 119 -18.74 -8.96 -1.05
C ARG A 119 -18.97 -7.53 -0.58
N LEU A 120 -17.97 -6.67 -0.75
CA LEU A 120 -18.03 -5.27 -0.35
C LEU A 120 -18.56 -4.37 -1.48
N GLU A 121 -18.88 -4.94 -2.65
CA GLU A 121 -19.34 -4.22 -3.84
C GLU A 121 -18.40 -3.07 -4.23
N LEU A 122 -17.09 -3.32 -4.18
CA LEU A 122 -16.10 -2.31 -4.53
C LEU A 122 -15.97 -2.19 -6.06
N SER A 123 -16.08 -0.98 -6.57
CA SER A 123 -15.89 -0.69 -8.00
C SER A 123 -14.50 -0.14 -8.28
N ARG A 124 -14.01 -0.23 -9.52
CA ARG A 124 -12.68 0.29 -9.93
C ARG A 124 -11.53 -0.25 -9.06
N ILE A 125 -11.59 -1.53 -8.75
CA ILE A 125 -10.56 -2.28 -8.04
C ILE A 125 -10.46 -3.68 -8.64
N GLU A 126 -9.26 -4.20 -8.75
CA GLU A 126 -8.97 -5.55 -9.25
C GLU A 126 -7.89 -6.22 -8.39
N ALA A 127 -7.93 -7.54 -8.31
CA ALA A 127 -6.89 -8.36 -7.68
C ALA A 127 -6.13 -9.15 -8.76
N VAL A 128 -4.81 -9.02 -8.80
CA VAL A 128 -3.96 -9.57 -9.85
C VAL A 128 -2.94 -10.54 -9.29
N HIS A 129 -2.93 -11.77 -9.81
CA HIS A 129 -1.92 -12.79 -9.50
C HIS A 129 -0.70 -12.58 -10.39
N LEU A 130 0.31 -11.91 -9.87
CA LEU A 130 1.53 -11.62 -10.60
C LEU A 130 2.68 -11.31 -9.62
N ARG A 131 3.91 -11.69 -9.97
CA ARG A 131 5.09 -11.25 -9.23
C ARG A 131 5.41 -9.81 -9.58
N ALA A 132 5.89 -9.04 -8.59
CA ALA A 132 6.28 -7.65 -8.80
C ALA A 132 7.32 -7.50 -9.93
N GLU A 133 8.29 -8.42 -9.99
CA GLU A 133 9.35 -8.39 -11.01
C GLU A 133 8.79 -8.65 -12.43
N GLU A 134 7.77 -9.48 -12.56
CA GLU A 134 7.11 -9.74 -13.85
C GLU A 134 6.21 -8.57 -14.25
N GLY A 135 5.38 -8.09 -13.32
CA GLY A 135 4.48 -6.95 -13.54
C GLY A 135 5.23 -5.65 -13.85
N GLY A 136 6.38 -5.41 -13.19
CA GLY A 136 7.21 -4.24 -13.47
C GLY A 136 7.89 -4.26 -14.84
N GLN A 137 7.91 -5.40 -15.53
CA GLN A 137 8.37 -5.54 -16.93
C GLN A 137 7.21 -5.56 -17.93
N ASP A 138 5.97 -5.83 -17.46
CA ASP A 138 4.81 -5.91 -18.34
C ASP A 138 4.33 -4.49 -18.74
N PRO A 139 4.23 -4.18 -20.03
CA PRO A 139 3.72 -2.89 -20.51
C PRO A 139 2.31 -2.54 -20.05
N ALA A 140 1.50 -3.52 -19.63
CA ALA A 140 0.16 -3.29 -19.09
C ALA A 140 0.21 -2.58 -17.72
N TYR A 141 1.25 -2.81 -16.92
CA TYR A 141 1.38 -2.29 -15.56
C TYR A 141 2.53 -1.29 -15.40
N ARG A 142 3.63 -1.48 -16.16
CA ARG A 142 4.84 -0.65 -16.07
C ARG A 142 4.55 0.83 -16.29
N GLU A 143 4.96 1.67 -15.33
CA GLU A 143 4.85 3.13 -15.39
C GLU A 143 3.41 3.63 -15.69
N LYS A 144 2.39 2.93 -15.13
CA LYS A 144 0.97 3.25 -15.32
C LYS A 144 0.29 3.87 -14.11
N TYR A 145 0.92 3.85 -12.94
CA TYR A 145 0.28 4.25 -11.69
C TYR A 145 0.77 5.61 -11.21
N ASP A 146 -0.15 6.40 -10.68
CA ASP A 146 0.15 7.66 -10.00
C ASP A 146 0.81 7.40 -8.67
N LEU A 147 0.39 6.33 -8.00
CA LEU A 147 0.81 5.96 -6.66
C LEU A 147 1.04 4.44 -6.57
N ALA A 148 2.20 4.06 -6.09
CA ALA A 148 2.44 2.71 -5.58
C ALA A 148 2.51 2.75 -4.06
N VAL A 149 1.89 1.78 -3.41
CA VAL A 149 1.98 1.58 -1.96
C VAL A 149 2.46 0.17 -1.67
N SER A 150 3.16 0.00 -0.54
CA SER A 150 3.63 -1.30 -0.12
C SER A 150 3.87 -1.29 1.39
N ARG A 151 3.47 -2.37 2.09
CA ARG A 151 3.57 -2.51 3.53
C ARG A 151 4.12 -3.88 3.92
N ALA A 152 5.18 -3.90 4.76
CA ALA A 152 5.76 -5.12 5.32
C ALA A 152 6.27 -6.15 4.27
N VAL A 153 6.70 -5.69 3.09
CA VAL A 153 7.14 -6.55 1.99
C VAL A 153 8.63 -6.89 2.06
N ALA A 154 9.50 -5.86 2.16
CA ALA A 154 10.95 -6.03 2.12
C ALA A 154 11.69 -4.81 2.71
N HIS A 155 13.02 -4.91 2.83
CA HIS A 155 13.91 -3.78 3.05
C HIS A 155 13.76 -2.74 1.92
N LEU A 156 13.94 -1.45 2.24
CA LEU A 156 13.61 -0.35 1.33
C LEU A 156 14.33 -0.43 -0.03
N SER A 157 15.59 -0.84 -0.07
CA SER A 157 16.34 -1.01 -1.34
C SER A 157 15.70 -2.07 -2.26
N ILE A 158 15.24 -3.20 -1.68
CA ILE A 158 14.58 -4.27 -2.41
C ILE A 158 13.17 -3.83 -2.84
N LEU A 159 12.42 -3.24 -1.90
CA LEU A 159 11.07 -2.74 -2.12
C LEU A 159 11.03 -1.70 -3.24
N THR A 160 12.01 -0.81 -3.29
CA THR A 160 12.13 0.19 -4.35
C THR A 160 12.24 -0.45 -5.74
N GLU A 161 12.99 -1.56 -5.89
CA GLU A 161 13.08 -2.28 -7.17
C GLU A 161 11.77 -2.97 -7.55
N TYR A 162 10.98 -3.40 -6.58
CA TYR A 162 9.68 -4.00 -6.86
C TYR A 162 8.62 -2.96 -7.26
N ASP A 163 8.63 -1.78 -6.66
CA ASP A 163 7.51 -0.85 -6.71
C ASP A 163 7.70 0.30 -7.71
N LEU A 164 8.91 0.91 -7.80
CA LEU A 164 9.14 2.05 -8.70
C LEU A 164 8.90 1.77 -10.18
N PRO A 165 9.12 0.54 -10.71
CA PRO A 165 8.79 0.24 -12.09
C PRO A 165 7.32 0.41 -12.46
N PHE A 166 6.39 0.35 -11.50
CA PHE A 166 4.96 0.59 -11.73
C PHE A 166 4.60 2.07 -11.79
N VAL A 167 5.39 2.91 -11.10
CA VAL A 167 5.09 4.35 -10.95
C VAL A 167 5.46 5.11 -12.21
N ARG A 168 4.53 5.89 -12.76
CA ARG A 168 4.81 6.78 -13.89
C ARG A 168 5.71 7.95 -13.47
N VAL A 169 6.39 8.56 -14.42
CA VAL A 169 7.13 9.80 -14.16
C VAL A 169 6.16 10.88 -13.66
N GLY A 170 6.53 11.55 -12.57
CA GLY A 170 5.68 12.50 -11.84
C GLY A 170 4.74 11.85 -10.81
N GLY A 171 4.72 10.52 -10.70
CA GLY A 171 4.03 9.78 -9.63
C GLY A 171 4.91 9.55 -8.41
N MET A 172 4.41 8.78 -7.45
CA MET A 172 5.05 8.54 -6.16
C MET A 172 4.97 7.06 -5.74
N LEU A 173 6.02 6.55 -5.14
CA LEU A 173 6.00 5.38 -4.27
C LEU A 173 5.87 5.88 -2.83
N LEU A 174 4.92 5.37 -2.08
CA LEU A 174 4.77 5.59 -0.64
C LEU A 174 5.00 4.28 0.10
N ALA A 175 6.20 4.09 0.64
CA ALA A 175 6.55 2.89 1.39
C ALA A 175 6.14 3.04 2.87
N TYR A 176 5.34 2.08 3.36
CA TYR A 176 4.91 1.98 4.75
C TYR A 176 6.01 1.30 5.57
N LYS A 177 6.60 2.03 6.49
CA LYS A 177 7.73 1.58 7.31
C LYS A 177 7.50 1.85 8.81
N THR A 178 8.46 1.40 9.60
CA THR A 178 8.61 1.73 11.02
C THR A 178 9.79 2.70 11.19
N ALA A 179 10.24 2.94 12.41
CA ALA A 179 11.42 3.75 12.69
C ALA A 179 12.69 3.26 11.95
N SER A 180 12.75 1.99 11.53
CA SER A 180 13.84 1.47 10.70
C SER A 180 14.04 2.21 9.37
N ALA A 181 13.07 3.00 8.94
CA ALA A 181 13.19 3.80 7.72
C ALA A 181 14.36 4.79 7.77
N GLU A 182 14.71 5.31 8.94
CA GLU A 182 15.82 6.23 9.12
C GLU A 182 17.18 5.57 8.80
N GLU A 183 17.32 4.27 9.08
CA GLU A 183 18.49 3.47 8.75
C GLU A 183 18.44 2.95 7.32
N GLU A 184 17.26 2.49 6.87
CA GLU A 184 17.07 1.91 5.54
C GLU A 184 17.20 2.93 4.40
N LEU A 185 16.83 4.20 4.63
CA LEU A 185 16.80 5.21 3.57
C LEU A 185 18.20 5.52 3.01
N PRO A 186 19.23 5.78 3.82
CA PRO A 186 20.60 5.96 3.31
C PRO A 186 21.11 4.75 2.50
N GLU A 187 20.80 3.53 2.95
CA GLU A 187 21.19 2.30 2.26
C GLU A 187 20.44 2.12 0.93
N ALA A 188 19.22 2.64 0.81
CA ALA A 188 18.40 2.55 -0.39
C ALA A 188 18.65 3.68 -1.41
N GLU A 189 19.44 4.71 -1.08
CA GLU A 189 19.64 5.88 -1.95
C GLU A 189 20.15 5.51 -3.34
N HIS A 190 21.06 4.53 -3.43
CA HIS A 190 21.57 4.05 -4.70
C HIS A 190 20.46 3.41 -5.54
N ALA A 191 19.68 2.51 -4.95
CA ALA A 191 18.54 1.85 -5.59
C ALA A 191 17.50 2.86 -6.07
N ILE A 192 17.11 3.80 -5.19
CA ILE A 192 16.14 4.85 -5.51
C ILE A 192 16.58 5.64 -6.73
N ARG A 193 17.82 6.12 -6.74
CA ARG A 193 18.38 6.92 -7.85
C ARG A 193 18.50 6.10 -9.13
N GLU A 194 19.00 4.87 -9.06
CA GLU A 194 19.17 3.96 -10.22
C GLU A 194 17.81 3.64 -10.87
N LEU A 195 16.76 3.46 -10.07
CA LEU A 195 15.41 3.15 -10.54
C LEU A 195 14.60 4.37 -10.98
N GLY A 196 15.18 5.57 -10.94
CA GLY A 196 14.55 6.80 -11.40
C GLY A 196 13.75 7.54 -10.36
N GLY A 197 13.96 7.23 -9.09
CA GLY A 197 13.31 7.90 -7.96
C GLY A 197 14.17 9.02 -7.34
N LYS A 198 13.52 9.81 -6.49
CA LYS A 198 14.11 10.76 -5.55
C LYS A 198 13.30 10.70 -4.26
N ALA A 199 13.93 10.37 -3.15
CA ALA A 199 13.26 10.39 -1.85
C ALA A 199 12.99 11.83 -1.41
N ASP A 200 11.81 12.03 -0.84
CA ASP A 200 11.46 13.23 -0.08
C ASP A 200 11.77 12.98 1.41
N SER A 201 11.52 13.99 2.26
CA SER A 201 11.66 13.84 3.71
C SER A 201 10.76 12.74 4.26
N LEU A 202 11.27 11.99 5.23
CA LEU A 202 10.48 10.98 5.94
C LEU A 202 9.29 11.64 6.65
N ILE A 203 8.16 10.95 6.65
CA ILE A 203 6.95 11.36 7.35
C ILE A 203 6.78 10.42 8.55
N SER A 204 7.13 10.90 9.74
CA SER A 204 6.97 10.13 10.98
C SER A 204 5.73 10.58 11.73
N LEU A 205 4.97 9.62 12.25
CA LEU A 205 3.79 9.88 13.06
C LEU A 205 3.57 8.78 14.11
N THR A 206 2.82 9.12 15.13
CA THR A 206 2.22 8.13 16.03
C THR A 206 0.77 7.96 15.64
N LEU A 207 0.32 6.71 15.46
CA LEU A 207 -1.09 6.46 15.14
C LEU A 207 -2.00 7.02 16.25
N PRO A 208 -3.08 7.73 15.89
CA PRO A 208 -3.94 8.40 16.86
C PRO A 208 -4.44 7.48 17.97
N SER A 209 -4.29 7.93 19.22
CA SER A 209 -4.67 7.19 20.44
C SER A 209 -3.96 5.84 20.62
N THR A 210 -2.74 5.69 20.10
CA THR A 210 -1.87 4.52 20.30
C THR A 210 -0.44 4.97 20.56
N ASP A 211 0.42 4.02 20.97
CA ASP A 211 1.88 4.20 21.04
C ASP A 211 2.59 3.65 19.80
N ILE A 212 1.85 3.43 18.70
CA ILE A 212 2.38 2.83 17.49
C ILE A 212 3.00 3.92 16.61
N HIS A 213 4.32 3.89 16.51
CA HIS A 213 5.05 4.78 15.61
C HIS A 213 5.11 4.21 14.19
N ARG A 214 4.89 5.08 13.21
CA ARG A 214 4.99 4.77 11.78
C ARG A 214 5.84 5.79 11.07
N CYS A 215 6.48 5.32 10.01
CA CYS A 215 7.25 6.15 9.12
C CYS A 215 6.85 5.85 7.68
N PHE A 216 6.53 6.87 6.92
CA PHE A 216 6.34 6.76 5.48
C PHE A 216 7.55 7.31 4.75
N VAL A 217 7.97 6.60 3.70
CA VAL A 217 9.04 7.04 2.81
C VAL A 217 8.43 7.41 1.46
N PRO A 218 8.18 8.71 1.20
CA PRO A 218 7.73 9.15 -0.11
C PRO A 218 8.93 9.17 -1.07
N ILE A 219 8.77 8.52 -2.22
CA ILE A 219 9.79 8.50 -3.28
C ILE A 219 9.13 8.96 -4.58
N ARG A 220 9.46 10.19 -5.02
CA ARG A 220 8.95 10.73 -6.28
C ARG A 220 9.64 10.06 -7.46
N LYS A 221 8.87 9.70 -8.49
CA LYS A 221 9.40 9.20 -9.75
C LYS A 221 9.80 10.38 -10.63
N VAL A 222 11.10 10.61 -10.78
CA VAL A 222 11.64 11.77 -11.51
C VAL A 222 12.12 11.43 -12.93
N ARG A 223 12.36 10.16 -13.22
CA ARG A 223 12.69 9.65 -14.56
C ARG A 223 12.25 8.21 -14.73
N SER A 224 12.14 7.74 -15.97
CA SER A 224 11.76 6.35 -16.25
C SER A 224 12.77 5.36 -15.67
N THR A 225 12.25 4.23 -15.15
CA THR A 225 13.10 3.12 -14.72
C THR A 225 13.78 2.46 -15.91
N PRO A 226 15.12 2.25 -15.88
CA PRO A 226 15.83 1.56 -16.96
C PRO A 226 15.22 0.19 -17.26
N LYS A 227 15.18 -0.20 -18.56
CA LYS A 227 14.53 -1.44 -19.03
C LYS A 227 15.09 -2.73 -18.41
N LYS A 228 16.32 -2.71 -17.89
CA LYS A 228 16.94 -3.84 -17.18
C LYS A 228 16.30 -4.13 -15.82
N TYR A 229 15.46 -3.22 -15.30
CA TYR A 229 14.75 -3.35 -14.03
C TYR A 229 13.22 -3.44 -14.21
N PRO A 230 12.53 -4.12 -13.29
CA PRO A 230 13.11 -4.95 -12.22
C PRO A 230 13.85 -6.14 -12.79
N ARG A 231 14.87 -6.62 -12.05
CA ARG A 231 15.63 -7.85 -12.38
C ARG A 231 14.76 -9.09 -12.19
N LYS A 232 15.23 -10.23 -12.69
CA LYS A 232 14.52 -11.52 -12.58
C LYS A 232 14.15 -11.84 -11.12
N ALA A 233 13.02 -12.52 -10.95
CA ALA A 233 12.47 -12.89 -9.63
C ALA A 233 13.53 -13.44 -8.67
N GLY A 234 13.52 -12.89 -7.44
CA GLY A 234 14.46 -13.26 -6.39
C GLY A 234 15.86 -12.65 -6.47
N THR A 235 16.20 -11.94 -7.55
CA THR A 235 17.54 -11.29 -7.70
C THR A 235 17.69 -10.13 -6.72
N ALA A 236 16.69 -9.26 -6.62
CA ALA A 236 16.72 -8.11 -5.71
C ALA A 236 16.93 -8.53 -4.24
N LYS A 237 16.31 -9.64 -3.83
CA LYS A 237 16.45 -10.17 -2.46
C LYS A 237 17.84 -10.76 -2.18
N LYS A 238 18.45 -11.42 -3.19
CA LYS A 238 19.77 -12.04 -3.03
C LYS A 238 20.92 -11.04 -3.14
N ASN A 239 20.73 -10.02 -3.95
CA ASN A 239 21.73 -9.02 -4.26
C ASN A 239 21.06 -7.64 -4.43
N PRO A 240 20.70 -6.94 -3.32
CA PRO A 240 20.10 -5.62 -3.37
C PRO A 240 20.96 -4.62 -4.16
N LEU A 241 20.33 -3.56 -4.71
CA LEU A 241 21.00 -2.46 -5.40
C LEU A 241 21.69 -1.52 -4.41
#